data_5aa579a9bb57e839699b329456e1d291
#
_entry.id   5aa579a9bb57e839699b329456e1d291
#
_cell.length_a   1.000
_cell.length_b   1.000
_cell.length_c   1.000
_cell.angle_alpha   90.00
_cell.angle_beta   90.00
_cell.angle_gamma   90.00
#
_symmetry.space_group_name_H-M   'P 1'
#
loop_
_entity.id
_entity.type
_entity.pdbx_description
1 polymer ?
#
loop_
_entity_poly.entity_id
_entity_poly.type
_entity_poly.pdbx_seq_one_letter_code
_entity_poly.pdbx_strand_id
1 'polypeptide(L)'
;MESIDKIQGTFDAKGKEARPAVSDAVIKRLPRYHRYLGELIADGRLRISSAELSQIMNVTASQIRQDLNCFGGFGQQGYGYNIKYLYGKISELLGVTQGYSAVIVGAGNLGRALAATHMFGRRGVERLAMFDIDPKVVGEEIYGIKVYHVDELYEFCRRNEVTIGVLTVPKEAAYNVAMIMAHAGVKGIWNFANMELELEDRSVTVENIHLGDSLMKLCYEIKTRGEEKEIEE
;
A
#
# COMPACT_ATOMS: atom_id res chain seq x y z
N MET A 1 -12.22 -45.65 16.37
CA MET A 1 -11.15 -44.99 17.16
C MET A 1 -10.14 -44.46 16.13
N GLU A 2 -10.47 -43.34 15.50
CA GLU A 2 -9.57 -42.66 14.56
C GLU A 2 -9.62 -41.19 14.84
N SER A 3 -8.49 -40.70 15.26
CA SER A 3 -7.82 -39.42 15.11
C SER A 3 -8.67 -38.16 15.05
N ILE A 4 -8.97 -37.63 16.24
CA ILE A 4 -9.23 -36.21 16.47
C ILE A 4 -7.89 -35.63 16.95
N ASP A 5 -7.03 -35.26 16.02
CA ASP A 5 -5.82 -34.47 16.29
C ASP A 5 -5.44 -33.72 15.04
N LYS A 6 -5.73 -32.42 14.99
CA LYS A 6 -5.02 -31.34 14.30
C LYS A 6 -5.90 -30.12 14.08
N ILE A 7 -6.29 -29.43 15.16
CA ILE A 7 -6.56 -28.00 15.15
C ILE A 7 -5.93 -27.43 16.44
N GLN A 8 -4.61 -27.30 16.46
CA GLN A 8 -3.96 -26.43 17.42
C GLN A 8 -3.96 -25.01 16.84
N GLY A 9 -4.96 -24.22 17.17
CA GLY A 9 -4.94 -22.79 16.99
C GLY A 9 -3.85 -22.20 17.90
N THR A 10 -2.84 -21.54 17.31
CA THR A 10 -1.88 -20.74 18.05
C THR A 10 -2.60 -19.51 18.59
N PHE A 11 -2.69 -19.38 19.91
CA PHE A 11 -3.24 -18.20 20.58
C PHE A 11 -2.14 -17.15 20.76
N ASP A 12 -2.46 -15.87 20.55
CA ASP A 12 -1.57 -14.76 20.87
C ASP A 12 -1.43 -14.58 22.39
N ALA A 13 -0.50 -13.72 22.82
CA ALA A 13 -0.23 -13.44 24.23
C ALA A 13 -1.42 -12.83 25.00
N LYS A 14 -2.56 -12.61 24.34
CA LYS A 14 -3.84 -12.10 24.90
C LYS A 14 -4.98 -13.11 24.79
N GLY A 15 -4.71 -14.39 24.43
CA GLY A 15 -5.71 -15.45 24.36
C GLY A 15 -6.70 -15.34 23.20
N LYS A 16 -6.40 -14.55 22.16
CA LYS A 16 -7.16 -14.54 20.91
C LYS A 16 -6.52 -15.51 19.90
N GLU A 17 -7.34 -16.22 19.13
CA GLU A 17 -6.84 -17.03 18.03
C GLU A 17 -5.89 -16.17 17.17
N ALA A 18 -4.62 -16.56 17.13
CA ALA A 18 -3.64 -15.93 16.25
C ALA A 18 -4.11 -16.15 14.81
N ARG A 19 -4.41 -15.06 14.09
CA ARG A 19 -4.70 -15.16 12.67
C ARG A 19 -3.51 -15.86 12.00
N PRO A 20 -3.74 -16.84 11.10
CA PRO A 20 -2.64 -17.47 10.39
C PRO A 20 -1.80 -16.36 9.76
N ALA A 21 -0.49 -16.41 9.98
CA ALA A 21 0.44 -15.44 9.44
C ALA A 21 0.30 -15.46 7.91
N VAL A 22 -0.28 -14.40 7.36
CA VAL A 22 -0.44 -14.24 5.90
C VAL A 22 0.94 -13.99 5.33
N SER A 23 1.34 -14.76 4.32
CA SER A 23 2.66 -14.58 3.72
C SER A 23 2.79 -13.22 3.02
N ASP A 24 3.98 -12.64 3.05
CA ASP A 24 4.28 -11.37 2.36
C ASP A 24 3.89 -11.40 0.87
N ALA A 25 4.04 -12.55 0.22
CA ALA A 25 3.64 -12.73 -1.17
C ALA A 25 2.13 -12.54 -1.38
N VAL A 26 1.30 -12.96 -0.43
CA VAL A 26 -0.16 -12.72 -0.45
C VAL A 26 -0.45 -11.25 -0.18
N ILE A 27 0.18 -10.66 0.85
CA ILE A 27 0.00 -9.24 1.20
C ILE A 27 0.31 -8.34 -0.01
N LYS A 28 1.40 -8.61 -0.73
CA LYS A 28 1.78 -7.86 -1.94
C LYS A 28 0.76 -7.96 -3.09
N ARG A 29 -0.09 -9.01 -3.11
CA ARG A 29 -1.15 -9.16 -4.12
C ARG A 29 -2.47 -8.52 -3.72
N LEU A 30 -2.75 -8.32 -2.42
CA LEU A 30 -4.01 -7.75 -1.94
C LEU A 30 -4.38 -6.41 -2.58
N PRO A 31 -3.46 -5.44 -2.78
CA PRO A 31 -3.79 -4.19 -3.45
C PRO A 31 -4.28 -4.38 -4.90
N ARG A 32 -3.78 -5.41 -5.60
CA ARG A 32 -4.26 -5.76 -6.95
C ARG A 32 -5.69 -6.32 -6.90
N TYR A 33 -5.98 -7.24 -5.96
CA TYR A 33 -7.35 -7.73 -5.74
C TYR A 33 -8.30 -6.57 -5.45
N HIS A 34 -7.94 -5.69 -4.51
CA HIS A 34 -8.75 -4.54 -4.13
C HIS A 34 -9.07 -3.65 -5.34
N ARG A 35 -8.09 -3.34 -6.18
CA ARG A 35 -8.27 -2.52 -7.37
C ARG A 35 -9.24 -3.15 -8.36
N TYR A 36 -8.99 -4.39 -8.79
CA TYR A 36 -9.84 -5.07 -9.78
C TYR A 36 -11.27 -5.32 -9.27
N LEU A 37 -11.42 -5.69 -8.00
CA LEU A 37 -12.75 -5.83 -7.41
C LEU A 37 -13.50 -4.49 -7.36
N GLY A 38 -12.80 -3.38 -7.11
CA GLY A 38 -13.37 -2.04 -7.16
C GLY A 38 -13.87 -1.66 -8.56
N GLU A 39 -13.10 -1.98 -9.60
CA GLU A 39 -13.50 -1.80 -11.00
C GLU A 39 -14.75 -2.63 -11.32
N LEU A 40 -14.78 -3.90 -10.94
CA LEU A 40 -15.93 -4.79 -11.15
C LEU A 40 -17.20 -4.31 -10.39
N ILE A 41 -17.04 -3.69 -9.22
CA ILE A 41 -18.17 -3.07 -8.50
C ILE A 41 -18.71 -1.87 -9.28
N ALA A 42 -17.83 -1.04 -9.85
CA ALA A 42 -18.22 0.10 -10.67
C ALA A 42 -18.98 -0.34 -11.93
N ASP A 43 -18.60 -1.49 -12.51
CA ASP A 43 -19.29 -2.13 -13.64
C ASP A 43 -20.59 -2.85 -13.24
N GLY A 44 -20.99 -2.79 -11.98
CA GLY A 44 -22.23 -3.40 -11.47
C GLY A 44 -22.17 -4.92 -11.34
N ARG A 45 -21.00 -5.55 -11.42
CA ARG A 45 -20.87 -7.01 -11.26
C ARG A 45 -21.06 -7.42 -9.80
N LEU A 46 -21.85 -8.48 -9.61
CA LEU A 46 -22.16 -8.98 -8.27
C LEU A 46 -21.29 -10.16 -7.85
N ARG A 47 -20.88 -10.99 -8.80
CA ARG A 47 -20.11 -12.23 -8.55
C ARG A 47 -18.99 -12.40 -9.57
N ILE A 48 -17.95 -13.12 -9.15
CA ILE A 48 -16.83 -13.51 -10.00
C ILE A 48 -16.30 -14.89 -9.58
N SER A 49 -15.93 -15.71 -10.55
CA SER A 49 -15.24 -16.98 -10.30
C SER A 49 -13.73 -16.80 -10.15
N SER A 50 -13.04 -17.78 -9.53
CA SER A 50 -11.57 -17.77 -9.50
C SER A 50 -10.96 -17.88 -10.91
N ALA A 51 -11.66 -18.51 -11.85
CA ALA A 51 -11.21 -18.62 -13.25
C ALA A 51 -11.26 -17.25 -13.95
N GLU A 52 -12.37 -16.52 -13.87
CA GLU A 52 -12.48 -15.16 -14.43
C GLU A 52 -11.49 -14.20 -13.79
N LEU A 53 -11.37 -14.23 -12.46
CA LEU A 53 -10.42 -13.37 -11.75
C LEU A 53 -8.96 -13.69 -12.10
N SER A 54 -8.65 -14.96 -12.41
CA SER A 54 -7.32 -15.39 -12.84
C SER A 54 -6.94 -14.80 -14.19
N GLN A 55 -7.87 -14.68 -15.12
CA GLN A 55 -7.65 -14.03 -16.41
C GLN A 55 -7.37 -12.53 -16.25
N ILE A 56 -8.17 -11.83 -15.42
CA ILE A 56 -7.99 -10.39 -15.16
C ILE A 56 -6.63 -10.11 -14.49
N MET A 57 -6.23 -10.96 -13.54
CA MET A 57 -5.03 -10.74 -12.74
C MET A 57 -3.76 -11.37 -13.32
N ASN A 58 -3.89 -12.17 -14.38
CA ASN A 58 -2.78 -12.95 -14.94
C ASN A 58 -2.04 -13.79 -13.87
N VAL A 59 -2.82 -14.54 -13.08
CA VAL A 59 -2.35 -15.53 -12.10
C VAL A 59 -3.23 -16.78 -12.20
N THR A 60 -2.80 -17.92 -11.65
CA THR A 60 -3.61 -19.13 -11.73
C THR A 60 -4.85 -19.08 -10.83
N ALA A 61 -5.94 -19.73 -11.24
CA ALA A 61 -7.13 -19.85 -10.41
C ALA A 61 -6.85 -20.59 -9.08
N SER A 62 -5.85 -21.48 -9.06
CA SER A 62 -5.38 -22.14 -7.83
C SER A 62 -4.75 -21.16 -6.87
N GLN A 63 -3.88 -20.26 -7.38
CA GLN A 63 -3.25 -19.21 -6.57
C GLN A 63 -4.29 -18.29 -5.96
N ILE A 64 -5.31 -17.87 -6.73
CA ILE A 64 -6.41 -17.03 -6.21
C ILE A 64 -7.13 -17.74 -5.06
N ARG A 65 -7.46 -19.02 -5.22
CA ARG A 65 -8.10 -19.79 -4.15
C ARG A 65 -7.24 -19.89 -2.91
N GLN A 66 -5.93 -20.13 -3.06
CA GLN A 66 -4.99 -20.15 -1.94
C GLN A 66 -4.92 -18.81 -1.23
N ASP A 67 -4.74 -17.73 -1.99
CA ASP A 67 -4.66 -16.37 -1.42
C ASP A 67 -5.91 -16.03 -0.61
N LEU A 68 -7.09 -16.29 -1.19
CA LEU A 68 -8.34 -15.92 -0.54
C LEU A 68 -8.68 -16.86 0.63
N ASN A 69 -8.24 -18.10 0.62
CA ASN A 69 -8.44 -19.04 1.74
C ASN A 69 -7.64 -18.63 3.00
N CYS A 70 -6.53 -17.88 2.85
CA CYS A 70 -5.79 -17.35 4.00
C CYS A 70 -6.64 -16.42 4.90
N PHE A 71 -7.73 -15.88 4.38
CA PHE A 71 -8.58 -14.91 5.08
C PHE A 71 -9.95 -15.45 5.47
N GLY A 72 -10.20 -16.76 5.27
CA GLY A 72 -11.49 -17.42 5.49
C GLY A 72 -12.18 -17.79 4.17
N GLY A 73 -13.03 -18.80 4.20
CA GLY A 73 -13.69 -19.34 3.00
C GLY A 73 -14.69 -18.34 2.38
N PHE A 74 -14.23 -17.51 1.45
CA PHE A 74 -15.05 -16.49 0.79
C PHE A 74 -15.91 -17.00 -0.37
N GLY A 75 -15.73 -18.24 -0.80
CA GLY A 75 -16.43 -18.82 -1.94
C GLY A 75 -17.30 -20.01 -1.55
N GLN A 76 -18.53 -20.06 -2.04
CA GLN A 76 -19.29 -21.28 -2.12
C GLN A 76 -18.88 -22.03 -3.40
N GLN A 77 -18.59 -23.32 -3.26
CA GLN A 77 -18.22 -24.17 -4.39
C GLN A 77 -19.31 -24.09 -5.47
N GLY A 78 -18.93 -23.72 -6.70
CA GLY A 78 -19.84 -23.57 -7.83
C GLY A 78 -20.49 -22.20 -8.01
N TYR A 79 -20.50 -21.31 -7.01
CA TYR A 79 -21.18 -20.00 -7.08
C TYR A 79 -20.22 -18.79 -7.21
N GLY A 80 -18.89 -19.02 -7.10
CA GLY A 80 -17.90 -17.94 -7.12
C GLY A 80 -17.96 -17.05 -5.88
N TYR A 81 -17.25 -15.93 -5.95
CA TYR A 81 -17.11 -14.95 -4.86
C TYR A 81 -18.13 -13.82 -5.02
N ASN A 82 -18.73 -13.39 -3.91
CA ASN A 82 -19.46 -12.13 -3.86
C ASN A 82 -18.45 -10.97 -3.88
N ILE A 83 -18.50 -10.13 -4.91
CA ILE A 83 -17.49 -9.09 -5.15
C ILE A 83 -17.50 -8.03 -4.05
N LYS A 84 -18.68 -7.53 -3.64
CA LYS A 84 -18.79 -6.52 -2.58
C LYS A 84 -18.28 -7.02 -1.24
N TYR A 85 -18.64 -8.26 -0.88
CA TYR A 85 -18.20 -8.89 0.36
C TYR A 85 -16.68 -9.06 0.38
N LEU A 86 -16.11 -9.61 -0.72
CA LEU A 86 -14.67 -9.83 -0.84
C LEU A 86 -13.89 -8.51 -0.84
N TYR A 87 -14.39 -7.50 -1.55
CA TYR A 87 -13.83 -6.16 -1.56
C TYR A 87 -13.78 -5.56 -0.14
N GLY A 88 -14.90 -5.64 0.60
CA GLY A 88 -14.96 -5.13 1.98
C GLY A 88 -13.96 -5.83 2.90
N LYS A 89 -13.84 -7.16 2.80
CA LYS A 89 -12.87 -7.94 3.61
C LYS A 89 -11.42 -7.58 3.26
N ILE A 90 -11.10 -7.42 2.00
CA ILE A 90 -9.76 -6.98 1.58
C ILE A 90 -9.49 -5.54 2.02
N SER A 91 -10.49 -4.66 1.97
CA SER A 91 -10.39 -3.28 2.49
C SER A 91 -10.07 -3.25 3.99
N GLU A 92 -10.75 -4.09 4.80
CA GLU A 92 -10.46 -4.25 6.23
C GLU A 92 -9.01 -4.73 6.46
N LEU A 93 -8.56 -5.73 5.70
CA LEU A 93 -7.21 -6.28 5.81
C LEU A 93 -6.12 -5.29 5.43
N LEU A 94 -6.36 -4.50 4.39
CA LEU A 94 -5.43 -3.44 3.94
C LEU A 94 -5.47 -2.20 4.84
N GLY A 95 -6.40 -2.12 5.78
CA GLY A 95 -6.54 -0.97 6.67
C GLY A 95 -7.07 0.29 6.00
N VAL A 96 -7.54 0.23 4.74
CA VAL A 96 -8.02 1.41 4.01
C VAL A 96 -9.34 2.00 4.56
N THR A 97 -9.91 1.36 5.55
CA THR A 97 -11.10 1.82 6.28
C THR A 97 -10.79 2.51 7.61
N GLN A 98 -9.50 2.65 7.97
CA GLN A 98 -9.07 3.16 9.29
C GLN A 98 -9.08 4.68 9.40
N GLY A 99 -9.11 5.41 8.30
CA GLY A 99 -9.08 6.88 8.30
C GLY A 99 -7.71 7.43 8.70
N TYR A 100 -6.65 7.00 8.02
CA TYR A 100 -5.29 7.51 8.28
C TYR A 100 -5.13 8.96 7.86
N SER A 101 -4.28 9.69 8.59
CA SER A 101 -3.83 11.04 8.23
C SER A 101 -2.42 11.01 7.64
N ALA A 102 -2.16 11.86 6.65
CA ALA A 102 -0.86 11.93 6.00
C ALA A 102 -0.35 13.37 5.84
N VAL A 103 0.96 13.54 5.86
CA VAL A 103 1.66 14.75 5.42
C VAL A 103 2.63 14.41 4.28
N ILE A 104 2.87 15.36 3.38
CA ILE A 104 3.82 15.22 2.28
C ILE A 104 4.98 16.16 2.55
N VAL A 105 6.20 15.65 2.65
CA VAL A 105 7.41 16.43 2.83
C VAL A 105 8.20 16.50 1.53
N GLY A 106 8.37 17.71 1.01
CA GLY A 106 8.85 18.05 -0.32
C GLY A 106 7.71 18.51 -1.22
N ALA A 107 7.58 19.82 -1.47
CA ALA A 107 6.58 20.40 -2.38
C ALA A 107 7.12 20.59 -3.81
N GLY A 108 8.11 19.78 -4.19
CA GLY A 108 8.64 19.69 -5.56
C GLY A 108 7.69 18.97 -6.53
N ASN A 109 8.18 18.66 -7.72
CA ASN A 109 7.36 18.06 -8.79
C ASN A 109 6.65 16.79 -8.37
N LEU A 110 7.33 15.86 -7.70
CA LEU A 110 6.74 14.60 -7.27
C LEU A 110 5.72 14.82 -6.14
N GLY A 111 6.06 15.61 -5.12
CA GLY A 111 5.15 15.93 -4.03
C GLY A 111 3.86 16.59 -4.52
N ARG A 112 3.96 17.56 -5.42
CA ARG A 112 2.81 18.22 -6.08
C ARG A 112 1.99 17.21 -6.90
N ALA A 113 2.64 16.33 -7.67
CA ALA A 113 1.96 15.29 -8.43
C ALA A 113 1.19 14.32 -7.53
N LEU A 114 1.78 13.88 -6.42
CA LEU A 114 1.10 13.03 -5.44
C LEU A 114 -0.07 13.78 -4.77
N ALA A 115 0.12 15.05 -4.41
CA ALA A 115 -0.92 15.90 -3.84
C ALA A 115 -2.11 16.09 -4.78
N ALA A 116 -1.90 16.12 -6.10
CA ALA A 116 -2.96 16.26 -7.10
C ALA A 116 -3.85 15.01 -7.22
N THR A 117 -3.36 13.85 -6.79
CA THR A 117 -4.09 12.58 -7.02
C THR A 117 -5.22 12.37 -6.03
N HIS A 118 -6.31 11.75 -6.48
CA HIS A 118 -7.40 11.31 -5.62
C HIS A 118 -7.12 9.97 -4.92
N MET A 119 -5.90 9.42 -5.06
CA MET A 119 -5.59 8.07 -4.57
C MET A 119 -5.60 7.97 -3.04
N PHE A 120 -5.25 9.02 -2.33
CA PHE A 120 -5.26 9.05 -0.87
C PHE A 120 -6.69 8.89 -0.33
N GLY A 121 -7.61 9.77 -0.74
CA GLY A 121 -9.01 9.71 -0.29
C GLY A 121 -9.70 8.40 -0.64
N ARG A 122 -9.43 7.83 -1.84
CA ARG A 122 -9.97 6.51 -2.23
C ARG A 122 -9.46 5.37 -1.35
N ARG A 123 -8.39 5.58 -0.60
CA ARG A 123 -7.76 4.59 0.31
C ARG A 123 -7.93 4.95 1.78
N GLY A 124 -8.85 5.88 2.09
CA GLY A 124 -9.11 6.30 3.47
C GLY A 124 -7.95 7.04 4.13
N VAL A 125 -7.15 7.76 3.33
CA VAL A 125 -6.03 8.58 3.82
C VAL A 125 -6.35 10.05 3.56
N GLU A 126 -6.38 10.86 4.60
CA GLU A 126 -6.54 12.31 4.52
C GLU A 126 -5.17 12.99 4.43
N ARG A 127 -5.01 13.93 3.50
CA ARG A 127 -3.79 14.74 3.37
C ARG A 127 -3.98 16.03 4.14
N LEU A 128 -3.23 16.20 5.24
CA LEU A 128 -3.40 17.33 6.16
C LEU A 128 -2.55 18.53 5.78
N ALA A 129 -1.31 18.31 5.34
CA ALA A 129 -0.36 19.38 5.04
C ALA A 129 0.73 18.92 4.08
N MET A 130 1.40 19.90 3.47
CA MET A 130 2.69 19.73 2.81
C MET A 130 3.76 20.51 3.56
N PHE A 131 5.03 20.11 3.42
CA PHE A 131 6.19 20.78 4.04
C PHE A 131 7.29 20.96 3.03
N ASP A 132 7.96 22.12 3.06
CA ASP A 132 9.13 22.42 2.24
C ASP A 132 10.08 23.37 2.96
N ILE A 133 11.31 23.47 2.47
CA ILE A 133 12.31 24.45 2.92
C ILE A 133 12.30 25.73 2.06
N ASP A 134 11.76 25.67 0.84
CA ASP A 134 11.78 26.80 -0.09
C ASP A 134 10.77 27.87 0.33
N PRO A 135 11.22 29.08 0.72
CA PRO A 135 10.33 30.16 1.12
C PRO A 135 9.37 30.62 0.02
N LYS A 136 9.64 30.26 -1.25
CA LYS A 136 8.74 30.60 -2.37
C LYS A 136 7.47 29.77 -2.39
N VAL A 137 7.51 28.56 -1.81
CA VAL A 137 6.36 27.67 -1.78
C VAL A 137 5.72 27.56 -0.40
N VAL A 138 6.45 27.94 0.65
CA VAL A 138 5.91 27.99 2.01
C VAL A 138 4.82 29.06 2.08
N GLY A 139 3.67 28.68 2.63
CA GLY A 139 2.46 29.51 2.70
C GLY A 139 1.52 29.38 1.52
N GLU A 140 1.96 28.75 0.40
CA GLU A 140 1.06 28.42 -0.72
C GLU A 140 0.02 27.37 -0.32
N GLU A 141 -1.05 27.31 -1.11
CA GLU A 141 -2.02 26.21 -1.10
C GLU A 141 -1.91 25.40 -2.40
N ILE A 142 -1.58 24.12 -2.28
CA ILE A 142 -1.38 23.22 -3.40
C ILE A 142 -2.49 22.15 -3.38
N TYR A 143 -3.39 22.18 -4.35
CA TYR A 143 -4.55 21.28 -4.43
C TYR A 143 -5.38 21.21 -3.13
N GLY A 144 -5.61 22.37 -2.50
CA GLY A 144 -6.36 22.48 -1.26
C GLY A 144 -5.56 22.11 0.01
N ILE A 145 -4.24 21.95 -0.11
CA ILE A 145 -3.35 21.55 0.99
C ILE A 145 -2.34 22.65 1.24
N LYS A 146 -2.31 23.18 2.46
CA LYS A 146 -1.38 24.24 2.84
C LYS A 146 0.06 23.73 2.96
N VAL A 147 1.02 24.51 2.47
CA VAL A 147 2.46 24.26 2.61
C VAL A 147 3.00 25.03 3.81
N TYR A 148 3.66 24.31 4.72
CA TYR A 148 4.33 24.85 5.91
C TYR A 148 5.85 24.74 5.75
N HIS A 149 6.59 25.49 6.57
CA HIS A 149 8.04 25.30 6.64
C HIS A 149 8.38 23.98 7.35
N VAL A 150 9.44 23.31 6.92
CA VAL A 150 9.83 22.01 7.48
C VAL A 150 10.13 22.07 8.98
N ASP A 151 10.54 23.19 9.52
CA ASP A 151 10.76 23.37 10.97
C ASP A 151 9.46 23.17 11.79
N GLU A 152 8.29 23.34 11.19
CA GLU A 152 6.99 23.11 11.83
C GLU A 152 6.57 21.62 11.82
N LEU A 153 7.29 20.74 11.09
CA LEU A 153 6.91 19.36 10.84
C LEU A 153 6.68 18.56 12.12
N TYR A 154 7.60 18.65 13.08
CA TYR A 154 7.52 17.90 14.34
C TYR A 154 6.26 18.25 15.13
N GLU A 155 6.06 19.53 15.41
CA GLU A 155 4.92 20.00 16.21
C GLU A 155 3.59 19.79 15.49
N PHE A 156 3.56 19.95 14.17
CA PHE A 156 2.38 19.67 13.36
C PHE A 156 1.98 18.19 13.43
N CYS A 157 2.94 17.28 13.23
CA CYS A 157 2.69 15.83 13.27
C CYS A 157 2.19 15.40 14.65
N ARG A 158 2.78 15.88 15.72
CA ARG A 158 2.35 15.60 17.10
C ARG A 158 0.94 16.08 17.40
N ARG A 159 0.66 17.35 17.09
CA ARG A 159 -0.63 17.98 17.41
C ARG A 159 -1.80 17.36 16.63
N ASN A 160 -1.55 16.94 15.39
CA ASN A 160 -2.58 16.39 14.50
C ASN A 160 -2.58 14.86 14.46
N GLU A 161 -1.79 14.20 15.31
CA GLU A 161 -1.68 12.72 15.37
C GLU A 161 -1.47 12.09 13.99
N VAL A 162 -0.54 12.67 13.21
CA VAL A 162 -0.26 12.23 11.83
C VAL A 162 0.23 10.79 11.84
N THR A 163 -0.40 9.95 11.03
CA THR A 163 -0.08 8.52 10.94
C THR A 163 0.92 8.18 9.85
N ILE A 164 0.89 8.88 8.72
CA ILE A 164 1.71 8.57 7.54
C ILE A 164 2.52 9.79 7.12
N GLY A 165 3.82 9.61 6.92
CA GLY A 165 4.71 10.58 6.28
C GLY A 165 5.03 10.16 4.85
N VAL A 166 4.86 11.05 3.88
CA VAL A 166 5.26 10.84 2.49
C VAL A 166 6.50 11.66 2.20
N LEU A 167 7.62 10.98 1.91
CA LEU A 167 8.91 11.62 1.63
C LEU A 167 9.14 11.77 0.12
N THR A 168 9.21 13.02 -0.33
CA THR A 168 9.54 13.38 -1.72
C THR A 168 10.68 14.39 -1.77
N VAL A 169 11.58 14.31 -0.80
CA VAL A 169 12.77 15.14 -0.65
C VAL A 169 14.01 14.49 -1.29
N PRO A 170 15.09 15.25 -1.55
CA PRO A 170 16.37 14.69 -1.94
C PRO A 170 16.89 13.67 -0.91
N LYS A 171 17.64 12.66 -1.38
CA LYS A 171 18.15 11.57 -0.52
C LYS A 171 18.95 12.05 0.68
N GLU A 172 19.67 13.18 0.53
CA GLU A 172 20.51 13.78 1.57
C GLU A 172 19.68 14.28 2.77
N ALA A 173 18.41 14.64 2.57
CA ALA A 173 17.51 15.12 3.62
C ALA A 173 16.59 14.00 4.16
N ALA A 174 16.42 12.89 3.43
CA ALA A 174 15.38 11.92 3.69
C ALA A 174 15.47 11.29 5.08
N TYR A 175 16.68 10.88 5.50
CA TYR A 175 16.89 10.26 6.82
C TYR A 175 16.53 11.21 7.97
N ASN A 176 17.01 12.46 7.93
CA ASN A 176 16.74 13.42 8.97
C ASN A 176 15.25 13.76 9.09
N VAL A 177 14.58 13.94 7.95
CA VAL A 177 13.14 14.20 7.92
C VAL A 177 12.35 12.99 8.44
N ALA A 178 12.75 11.80 8.07
CA ALA A 178 12.14 10.56 8.57
C ALA A 178 12.27 10.43 10.09
N MET A 179 13.43 10.75 10.66
CA MET A 179 13.66 10.75 12.10
C MET A 179 12.79 11.77 12.83
N ILE A 180 12.61 12.98 12.26
CA ILE A 180 11.71 13.99 12.83
C ILE A 180 10.29 13.45 12.89
N MET A 181 9.80 12.81 11.81
CA MET A 181 8.46 12.24 11.77
C MET A 181 8.30 11.05 12.73
N ALA A 182 9.29 10.17 12.80
CA ALA A 182 9.30 9.05 13.74
C ALA A 182 9.19 9.53 15.20
N HIS A 183 10.01 10.49 15.60
CA HIS A 183 9.97 11.10 16.93
C HIS A 183 8.64 11.84 17.21
N ALA A 184 7.98 12.37 16.18
CA ALA A 184 6.68 13.00 16.30
C ALA A 184 5.52 11.98 16.42
N GLY A 185 5.81 10.67 16.32
CA GLY A 185 4.83 9.60 16.50
C GLY A 185 4.18 9.08 15.22
N VAL A 186 4.69 9.45 14.05
CA VAL A 186 4.28 8.90 12.74
C VAL A 186 4.53 7.39 12.74
N LYS A 187 3.58 6.61 12.20
CA LYS A 187 3.60 5.14 12.23
C LYS A 187 4.11 4.51 10.94
N GLY A 188 3.98 5.22 9.83
CA GLY A 188 4.41 4.74 8.52
C GLY A 188 5.05 5.84 7.69
N ILE A 189 6.10 5.49 6.94
CA ILE A 189 6.78 6.38 6.01
C ILE A 189 6.75 5.77 4.62
N TRP A 190 6.18 6.52 3.67
CA TRP A 190 6.17 6.17 2.27
C TRP A 190 7.28 6.96 1.57
N ASN A 191 8.41 6.28 1.36
CA ASN A 191 9.65 6.91 0.91
C ASN A 191 9.79 6.85 -0.62
N PHE A 192 9.83 8.03 -1.24
CA PHE A 192 10.14 8.22 -2.66
C PHE A 192 11.54 8.84 -2.89
N ALA A 193 12.29 9.11 -1.84
CA ALA A 193 13.69 9.50 -1.99
C ALA A 193 14.48 8.33 -2.60
N ASN A 194 15.44 8.65 -3.49
CA ASN A 194 16.21 7.62 -4.20
C ASN A 194 17.28 7.00 -3.28
N MET A 195 16.82 6.35 -2.22
CA MET A 195 17.64 5.60 -1.25
C MET A 195 16.80 4.59 -0.49
N GLU A 196 17.40 3.50 -0.05
CA GLU A 196 16.83 2.64 1.00
C GLU A 196 16.86 3.39 2.33
N LEU A 197 15.67 3.61 2.86
CA LEU A 197 15.48 4.22 4.17
C LEU A 197 15.23 3.12 5.19
N GLU A 198 16.15 2.97 6.12
CA GLU A 198 16.03 2.08 7.26
C GLU A 198 16.10 2.90 8.56
N LEU A 199 15.14 2.71 9.46
CA LEU A 199 15.11 3.35 10.76
C LEU A 199 15.43 2.32 11.85
N GLU A 200 16.19 2.74 12.87
CA GLU A 200 16.45 1.90 14.04
C GLU A 200 15.18 1.60 14.83
N ASP A 201 14.25 2.55 14.86
CA ASP A 201 12.92 2.39 15.47
C ASP A 201 12.02 1.51 14.60
N ARG A 202 11.94 0.23 14.97
CA ARG A 202 11.09 -0.77 14.30
C ARG A 202 9.58 -0.56 14.51
N SER A 203 9.18 0.42 15.32
CA SER A 203 7.76 0.79 15.48
C SER A 203 7.24 1.58 14.28
N VAL A 204 8.13 2.15 13.46
CA VAL A 204 7.80 2.87 12.24
C VAL A 204 8.01 1.98 11.03
N THR A 205 6.95 1.71 10.30
CA THR A 205 7.02 0.94 9.04
C THR A 205 7.50 1.84 7.91
N VAL A 206 8.51 1.41 7.15
CA VAL A 206 8.98 2.13 5.95
C VAL A 206 8.66 1.31 4.71
N GLU A 207 8.05 1.95 3.73
CA GLU A 207 7.85 1.42 2.38
C GLU A 207 8.69 2.25 1.41
N ASN A 208 9.76 1.65 0.88
CA ASN A 208 10.67 2.27 -0.07
C ASN A 208 10.19 2.08 -1.51
N ILE A 209 10.06 3.17 -2.27
CA ILE A 209 9.59 3.17 -3.65
C ILE A 209 10.70 3.60 -4.59
N HIS A 210 11.21 2.67 -5.37
CA HIS A 210 12.19 2.90 -6.42
C HIS A 210 11.51 2.89 -7.79
N LEU A 211 11.18 4.08 -8.30
CA LEU A 211 10.49 4.20 -9.60
C LEU A 211 11.32 3.64 -10.76
N GLY A 212 12.66 3.71 -10.65
CA GLY A 212 13.58 3.17 -11.64
C GLY A 212 13.53 1.65 -11.80
N ASP A 213 13.18 0.91 -10.75
CA ASP A 213 13.17 -0.56 -10.78
C ASP A 213 12.12 -1.09 -11.74
N SER A 214 10.95 -0.47 -11.80
CA SER A 214 9.89 -0.84 -12.75
C SER A 214 10.29 -0.55 -14.19
N LEU A 215 11.05 0.51 -14.44
CA LEU A 215 11.61 0.83 -15.76
C LEU A 215 12.67 -0.21 -16.17
N MET A 216 13.59 -0.57 -15.27
CA MET A 216 14.60 -1.61 -15.54
C MET A 216 13.95 -2.96 -15.84
N LYS A 217 12.89 -3.33 -15.09
CA LYS A 217 12.11 -4.53 -15.37
C LYS A 217 11.50 -4.49 -16.78
N LEU A 218 10.93 -3.36 -17.19
CA LEU A 218 10.37 -3.18 -18.53
C LEU A 218 11.48 -3.34 -19.61
N CYS A 219 12.66 -2.75 -19.40
CA CYS A 219 13.80 -2.90 -20.32
C CYS A 219 14.20 -4.37 -20.48
N TYR A 220 14.24 -5.13 -19.38
CA TYR A 220 14.52 -6.57 -19.41
C TYR A 220 13.46 -7.34 -20.22
N GLU A 221 12.18 -7.07 -20.00
CA GLU A 221 11.08 -7.75 -20.72
C GLU A 221 11.11 -7.44 -22.24
N ILE A 222 11.49 -6.20 -22.61
CA ILE A 222 11.64 -5.82 -24.03
C ILE A 222 12.79 -6.61 -24.67
N LYS A 223 13.93 -6.67 -23.98
CA LYS A 223 15.11 -7.39 -24.47
C LYS A 223 14.82 -8.87 -24.70
N THR A 224 14.25 -9.55 -23.69
CA THR A 224 13.96 -11.00 -23.79
C THR A 224 12.97 -11.34 -24.88
N ARG A 225 11.93 -10.53 -25.09
CA ARG A 225 10.99 -10.73 -26.21
C ARG A 225 11.61 -10.51 -27.58
N GLY A 226 12.64 -9.68 -27.67
CA GLY A 226 13.41 -9.50 -28.91
C GLY A 226 14.22 -10.75 -29.24
N GLU A 227 14.90 -11.29 -28.23
CA GLU A 227 15.71 -12.51 -28.38
C GLU A 227 14.88 -13.76 -28.72
N GLU A 228 13.66 -13.91 -28.17
CA GLU A 228 12.75 -15.01 -28.51
C GLU A 228 12.28 -14.97 -29.97
N LYS A 229 12.08 -13.79 -30.56
CA LYS A 229 11.68 -13.65 -31.96
C LYS A 229 12.81 -13.93 -32.94
N GLU A 230 14.06 -13.59 -32.58
CA GLU A 230 15.25 -13.89 -33.43
C GLU A 230 15.60 -15.39 -33.47
N ILE A 231 15.09 -16.20 -32.50
CA ILE A 231 15.30 -17.65 -32.45
C ILE A 231 14.19 -18.40 -33.23
N GLU A 232 13.01 -17.77 -33.43
CA GLU A 232 11.90 -18.35 -34.17
C GLU A 232 11.93 -18.04 -35.68
N GLU A 233 12.80 -17.16 -36.15
CA GLU A 233 13.10 -16.88 -37.57
C GLU A 233 14.33 -17.67 -38.05
#